data_cdb9d0443549a5bb6b91279b9583402d
#
_entry.id   cdb9d0443549a5bb6b91279b9583402d
#
_cell.length_a   1.000
_cell.length_b   1.000
_cell.length_c   1.000
_cell.angle_alpha   90.00
_cell.angle_beta   90.00
_cell.angle_gamma   90.00
#
_symmetry.space_group_name_H-M   'P 1'
#
loop_
_entity.id
_entity.type
_entity.pdbx_description
1 polymer ?
#
loop_
_entity_poly.entity_id
_entity_poly.type
_entity_poly.pdbx_seq_one_letter_code
_entity_poly.pdbx_strand_id
1 'polypeptide(L)'
;MRKMSDSHRRRYRNMKKNGILNSDISRTLSYLGHTDRIAIGDCGLPIPDETERIDLALAFGVPTFMQTLEIVAGDMKIEKIILAEEIKTHNPDVLQQVNALFENQNIEIEFVSHTALKECTRQCKAVIRTGETTPYANIILQAGCIFS
;
A
#
# COMPACT_ATOMS: atom_id res chain seq x y z
N MET A 1 36.49 -24.97 10.29
CA MET A 1 35.77 -23.74 9.97
C MET A 1 34.85 -23.99 8.78
N ARG A 2 33.58 -23.79 8.98
CA ARG A 2 32.58 -24.06 7.95
C ARG A 2 32.68 -23.00 6.86
N LYS A 3 32.99 -23.40 5.64
CA LYS A 3 32.93 -22.46 4.51
C LYS A 3 31.48 -22.00 4.35
N MET A 4 31.28 -20.70 4.21
CA MET A 4 29.99 -20.17 3.82
C MET A 4 29.52 -20.92 2.57
N SER A 5 28.29 -21.46 2.63
CA SER A 5 27.71 -22.17 1.49
C SER A 5 27.63 -21.25 0.27
N ASP A 6 27.74 -21.83 -0.92
CA ASP A 6 27.60 -21.08 -2.18
C ASP A 6 26.29 -20.31 -2.25
N SER A 7 25.23 -20.82 -1.61
CA SER A 7 23.94 -20.13 -1.52
C SER A 7 24.02 -18.81 -0.75
N HIS A 8 24.88 -18.75 0.28
CA HIS A 8 25.07 -17.53 1.08
C HIS A 8 25.88 -16.47 0.32
N ARG A 9 26.88 -16.90 -0.48
CA ARG A 9 27.63 -15.99 -1.34
C ARG A 9 26.79 -15.43 -2.47
N ARG A 10 25.86 -16.22 -3.02
CA ARG A 10 24.95 -15.79 -4.08
C ARG A 10 24.01 -14.69 -3.62
N ARG A 11 23.69 -14.62 -2.32
CA ARG A 11 22.85 -13.57 -1.73
C ARG A 11 23.39 -12.17 -1.97
N TYR A 12 24.72 -12.02 -2.02
CA TYR A 12 25.38 -10.73 -2.21
C TYR A 12 25.76 -10.45 -3.67
N ARG A 13 25.58 -11.41 -4.57
CA ARG A 13 25.97 -11.29 -5.98
C ARG A 13 24.79 -11.06 -6.92
N ASN A 14 23.61 -11.51 -6.55
CA ASN A 14 22.43 -11.46 -7.41
C ASN A 14 21.39 -10.58 -6.80
N MET A 15 20.81 -9.71 -7.65
CA MET A 15 19.68 -8.90 -7.28
C MET A 15 18.40 -9.75 -7.17
N LYS A 16 17.41 -9.23 -6.46
CA LYS A 16 16.05 -9.74 -6.45
C LYS A 16 15.55 -9.91 -7.89
N LYS A 17 14.85 -11.01 -8.16
CA LYS A 17 14.41 -11.35 -9.53
C LYS A 17 13.05 -10.76 -9.87
N ASN A 18 12.13 -10.67 -8.93
CA ASN A 18 10.77 -10.20 -9.16
C ASN A 18 10.16 -9.65 -7.86
N GLY A 19 8.95 -9.11 -7.98
CA GLY A 19 8.22 -8.56 -6.85
C GLY A 19 8.66 -7.13 -6.52
N ILE A 20 8.34 -6.68 -5.31
CA ILE A 20 8.59 -5.30 -4.87
C ILE A 20 10.07 -5.11 -4.58
N LEU A 21 10.68 -4.10 -5.22
CA LEU A 21 12.09 -3.78 -5.03
C LEU A 21 12.31 -2.91 -3.80
N ASN A 22 11.35 -2.04 -3.46
CA ASN A 22 11.46 -1.17 -2.30
C ASN A 22 11.54 -1.99 -1.01
N SER A 23 12.65 -1.86 -0.28
CA SER A 23 12.91 -2.68 0.90
C SER A 23 11.98 -2.38 2.07
N ASP A 24 11.57 -1.12 2.23
CA ASP A 24 10.66 -0.74 3.31
C ASP A 24 9.26 -1.30 3.09
N ILE A 25 8.76 -1.27 1.86
CA ILE A 25 7.48 -1.88 1.53
C ILE A 25 7.55 -3.41 1.69
N SER A 26 8.58 -4.04 1.13
CA SER A 26 8.77 -5.49 1.24
C SER A 26 8.82 -5.95 2.70
N ARG A 27 9.57 -5.24 3.52
CA ARG A 27 9.68 -5.51 4.96
C ARG A 27 8.32 -5.38 5.63
N THR A 28 7.63 -4.28 5.38
CA THR A 28 6.32 -4.03 5.99
C THR A 28 5.32 -5.11 5.63
N LEU A 29 5.20 -5.45 4.34
CA LEU A 29 4.27 -6.50 3.90
C LEU A 29 4.60 -7.86 4.52
N SER A 30 5.89 -8.17 4.69
CA SER A 30 6.32 -9.43 5.31
C SER A 30 5.97 -9.51 6.80
N TYR A 31 5.83 -8.38 7.46
CA TYR A 31 5.46 -8.31 8.87
C TYR A 31 3.94 -8.28 9.13
N LEU A 32 3.12 -8.08 8.08
CA LEU A 32 1.67 -7.98 8.29
C LEU A 32 1.08 -9.31 8.76
N GLY A 33 0.32 -9.24 9.85
CA GLY A 33 -0.55 -10.32 10.26
C GLY A 33 -1.97 -10.10 9.76
N HIS A 34 -2.84 -11.07 9.99
CA HIS A 34 -4.26 -10.97 9.64
C HIS A 34 -4.89 -9.74 10.33
N THR A 35 -5.62 -8.96 9.58
CA THR A 35 -6.27 -7.70 9.93
C THR A 35 -5.35 -6.49 10.10
N ASP A 36 -4.03 -6.66 10.02
CA ASP A 36 -3.14 -5.49 9.99
C ASP A 36 -3.40 -4.65 8.74
N ARG A 37 -3.17 -3.35 8.88
CA ARG A 37 -3.51 -2.36 7.83
C ARG A 37 -2.29 -1.56 7.42
N ILE A 38 -2.27 -1.20 6.14
CA ILE A 38 -1.36 -0.19 5.59
C ILE A 38 -2.18 0.80 4.78
N ALA A 39 -1.67 2.01 4.63
CA ALA A 39 -2.31 3.02 3.80
C ALA A 39 -1.42 3.41 2.63
N ILE A 40 -2.04 3.78 1.52
CA ILE A 40 -1.37 4.40 0.38
C ILE A 40 -2.08 5.72 0.14
N GLY A 41 -1.33 6.82 0.08
CA GLY A 41 -1.91 8.14 -0.01
C GLY A 41 -1.36 9.02 -1.11
N ASP A 42 -2.10 10.09 -1.39
CA ASP A 42 -1.64 11.18 -2.25
C ASP A 42 -0.49 11.95 -1.58
N CYS A 43 0.10 12.89 -2.32
CA CYS A 43 1.28 13.61 -1.82
C CYS A 43 0.99 14.53 -0.63
N GLY A 44 -0.27 14.82 -0.36
CA GLY A 44 -0.69 15.73 0.71
C GLY A 44 -1.35 15.06 1.92
N LEU A 45 -1.52 13.74 1.92
CA LEU A 45 -2.13 13.05 3.06
C LEU A 45 -1.25 13.22 4.30
N PRO A 46 -1.79 13.76 5.40
CA PRO A 46 -1.02 13.87 6.65
C PRO A 46 -0.69 12.47 7.19
N ILE A 47 0.54 12.30 7.63
CA ILE A 47 0.99 11.05 8.22
C ILE A 47 1.29 11.29 9.69
N PRO A 48 0.62 10.59 10.62
CA PRO A 48 0.89 10.73 12.04
C PRO A 48 2.35 10.41 12.38
N ASP A 49 2.92 11.13 13.35
CA ASP A 49 4.33 10.91 13.74
C ASP A 49 4.59 9.49 14.25
N GLU A 50 3.59 8.89 14.89
CA GLU A 50 3.69 7.53 15.42
C GLU A 50 3.55 6.43 14.36
N THR A 51 3.15 6.78 13.14
CA THR A 51 2.99 5.81 12.03
C THR A 51 4.19 5.87 11.10
N GLU A 52 4.72 4.71 10.71
CA GLU A 52 5.85 4.67 9.80
C GLU A 52 5.51 5.32 8.46
N ARG A 53 6.37 6.23 8.01
CA ARG A 53 6.28 6.86 6.68
C ARG A 53 7.18 6.12 5.71
N ILE A 54 6.59 5.62 4.62
CA ILE A 54 7.36 5.12 3.47
C ILE A 54 7.15 6.13 2.34
N ASP A 55 8.14 6.96 2.10
CA ASP A 55 8.00 8.07 1.17
C ASP A 55 8.53 7.69 -0.22
N LEU A 56 7.63 7.48 -1.16
CA LEU A 56 7.96 7.21 -2.55
C LEU A 56 7.87 8.47 -3.42
N ALA A 57 7.38 9.58 -2.87
CA ALA A 57 7.15 10.79 -3.67
C ALA A 57 8.48 11.37 -4.15
N LEU A 58 8.80 11.13 -5.40
CA LEU A 58 9.99 11.69 -6.05
C LEU A 58 9.74 13.12 -6.52
N ALA A 59 8.56 13.35 -7.08
CA ALA A 59 8.11 14.63 -7.61
C ALA A 59 6.59 14.60 -7.74
N PHE A 60 5.97 15.74 -8.02
CA PHE A 60 4.52 15.79 -8.25
C PHE A 60 4.12 14.85 -9.40
N GLY A 61 3.22 13.93 -9.11
CA GLY A 61 2.73 12.94 -10.06
C GLY A 61 3.61 11.69 -10.22
N VAL A 62 4.70 11.57 -9.46
CA VAL A 62 5.66 10.44 -9.62
C VAL A 62 6.05 9.88 -8.26
N PRO A 63 5.80 8.59 -7.98
CA PRO A 63 4.89 7.71 -8.70
C PRO A 63 3.43 8.11 -8.48
N THR A 64 2.54 7.64 -9.35
CA THR A 64 1.11 7.84 -9.15
C THR A 64 0.57 6.91 -8.06
N PHE A 65 -0.60 7.26 -7.55
CA PHE A 65 -1.33 6.40 -6.61
C PHE A 65 -1.59 5.00 -7.21
N MET A 66 -2.10 4.95 -8.43
CA MET A 66 -2.45 3.67 -9.06
C MET A 66 -1.22 2.81 -9.36
N GLN A 67 -0.10 3.39 -9.80
CA GLN A 67 1.14 2.64 -9.98
C GLN A 67 1.55 1.93 -8.69
N THR A 68 1.50 2.65 -7.59
CA THR A 68 1.86 2.11 -6.27
C THR A 68 0.86 1.05 -5.80
N LEU A 69 -0.43 1.35 -5.91
CA LEU A 69 -1.48 0.43 -5.48
C LEU A 69 -1.44 -0.89 -6.24
N GLU A 70 -1.25 -0.85 -7.56
CA GLU A 70 -1.19 -2.06 -8.38
C GLU A 70 -0.05 -2.98 -7.96
N ILE A 71 1.11 -2.40 -7.68
CA ILE A 71 2.29 -3.17 -7.26
C ILE A 71 2.06 -3.79 -5.88
N VAL A 72 1.57 -3.02 -4.93
CA VAL A 72 1.31 -3.50 -3.57
C VAL A 72 0.21 -4.56 -3.57
N ALA A 73 -0.89 -4.32 -4.30
CA ALA A 73 -2.00 -5.26 -4.39
C ALA A 73 -1.59 -6.59 -5.04
N GLY A 74 -0.60 -6.56 -5.91
CA GLY A 74 -0.06 -7.78 -6.53
C GLY A 74 0.73 -8.67 -5.58
N ASP A 75 1.15 -8.14 -4.44
CA ASP A 75 1.98 -8.86 -3.46
C ASP A 75 1.28 -9.09 -2.12
N MET A 76 0.13 -8.48 -1.89
CA MET A 76 -0.57 -8.50 -0.61
C MET A 76 -1.90 -9.22 -0.72
N LYS A 77 -2.17 -10.15 0.20
CA LYS A 77 -3.51 -10.71 0.34
C LYS A 77 -4.38 -9.68 1.06
N ILE A 78 -5.35 -9.13 0.36
CA ILE A 78 -6.23 -8.08 0.86
C ILE A 78 -7.63 -8.66 1.08
N GLU A 79 -8.23 -8.42 2.25
CA GLU A 79 -9.60 -8.82 2.54
C GLU A 79 -10.58 -7.65 2.55
N LYS A 80 -10.07 -6.44 2.78
CA LYS A 80 -10.89 -5.23 2.89
C LYS A 80 -10.11 -4.01 2.46
N ILE A 81 -10.80 -3.07 1.81
CA ILE A 81 -10.26 -1.75 1.51
C ILE A 81 -11.17 -0.67 2.08
N ILE A 82 -10.58 0.45 2.49
CA ILE A 82 -11.31 1.61 3.01
C ILE A 82 -10.92 2.82 2.15
N LEU A 83 -11.92 3.52 1.67
CA LEU A 83 -11.78 4.72 0.84
C LEU A 83 -12.53 5.88 1.49
N ALA A 84 -12.13 7.11 1.15
CA ALA A 84 -12.88 8.29 1.56
C ALA A 84 -14.17 8.40 0.73
N GLU A 85 -15.29 8.68 1.38
CA GLU A 85 -16.57 8.92 0.70
C GLU A 85 -16.45 10.01 -0.37
N GLU A 86 -15.63 11.03 -0.10
CA GLU A 86 -15.41 12.18 -0.98
C GLU A 86 -14.80 11.80 -2.34
N ILE A 87 -14.14 10.64 -2.44
CA ILE A 87 -13.56 10.19 -3.71
C ILE A 87 -14.64 10.00 -4.79
N LYS A 88 -15.84 9.65 -4.39
CA LYS A 88 -16.96 9.40 -5.31
C LYS A 88 -17.31 10.63 -6.14
N THR A 89 -17.24 11.80 -5.53
CA THR A 89 -17.60 13.07 -6.15
C THR A 89 -16.40 13.79 -6.74
N HIS A 90 -15.28 13.80 -5.99
CA HIS A 90 -14.12 14.63 -6.33
C HIS A 90 -13.05 13.93 -7.15
N ASN A 91 -13.05 12.59 -7.20
CA ASN A 91 -12.08 11.84 -7.97
C ASN A 91 -12.66 10.51 -8.48
N PRO A 92 -13.75 10.57 -9.26
CA PRO A 92 -14.40 9.36 -9.77
C PRO A 92 -13.49 8.53 -10.69
N ASP A 93 -12.55 9.16 -11.38
CA ASP A 93 -11.63 8.46 -12.28
C ASP A 93 -10.73 7.48 -11.51
N VAL A 94 -10.15 7.92 -10.40
CA VAL A 94 -9.34 7.04 -9.56
C VAL A 94 -10.20 5.96 -8.91
N LEU A 95 -11.40 6.31 -8.45
CA LEU A 95 -12.32 5.31 -7.90
C LEU A 95 -12.64 4.22 -8.92
N GLN A 96 -12.88 4.59 -10.18
CA GLN A 96 -13.13 3.62 -11.24
C GLN A 96 -11.95 2.66 -11.42
N GLN A 97 -10.74 3.18 -11.41
CA GLN A 97 -9.52 2.37 -11.52
C GLN A 97 -9.35 1.43 -10.33
N VAL A 98 -9.64 1.91 -9.12
CA VAL A 98 -9.60 1.08 -7.91
C VAL A 98 -10.62 -0.05 -8.01
N ASN A 99 -11.84 0.25 -8.39
CA ASN A 99 -12.90 -0.75 -8.56
C ASN A 99 -12.52 -1.80 -9.61
N ALA A 100 -11.93 -1.36 -10.73
CA ALA A 100 -11.48 -2.28 -11.79
C ALA A 100 -10.35 -3.20 -11.29
N LEU A 101 -9.43 -2.69 -10.48
CA LEU A 101 -8.32 -3.48 -9.93
C LEU A 101 -8.83 -4.61 -9.03
N PHE A 102 -9.84 -4.35 -8.23
CA PHE A 102 -10.38 -5.31 -7.27
C PHE A 102 -11.62 -6.07 -7.76
N GLU A 103 -12.02 -5.84 -9.00
CA GLU A 103 -13.11 -6.55 -9.64
C GLU A 103 -12.87 -8.06 -9.61
N ASN A 104 -13.94 -8.83 -9.37
CA ASN A 104 -13.88 -10.30 -9.29
C ASN A 104 -13.06 -10.85 -8.12
N GLN A 105 -12.64 -10.02 -7.19
CA GLN A 105 -12.02 -10.43 -5.95
C GLN A 105 -13.02 -10.30 -4.80
N ASN A 106 -13.00 -11.24 -3.88
CA ASN A 106 -13.90 -11.20 -2.73
C ASN A 106 -13.33 -10.27 -1.65
N ILE A 107 -13.42 -8.96 -1.90
CA ILE A 107 -12.88 -7.92 -1.03
C ILE A 107 -14.01 -7.02 -0.56
N GLU A 108 -14.10 -6.80 0.75
CA GLU A 108 -15.03 -5.84 1.33
C GLU A 108 -14.56 -4.42 1.02
N ILE A 109 -15.49 -3.55 0.61
CA ILE A 109 -15.21 -2.14 0.36
C ILE A 109 -16.02 -1.30 1.34
N GLU A 110 -15.34 -0.47 2.13
CA GLU A 110 -15.97 0.46 3.06
C GLU A 110 -15.61 1.89 2.68
N PHE A 111 -16.61 2.76 2.72
CA PHE A 111 -16.40 4.19 2.56
C PHE A 111 -16.59 4.89 3.89
N VAL A 112 -15.65 5.74 4.25
CA VAL A 112 -15.71 6.57 5.46
C VAL A 112 -15.44 8.02 5.07
N SER A 113 -15.73 8.97 5.96
CA SER A 113 -15.33 10.35 5.70
C SER A 113 -13.82 10.47 5.58
N HIS A 114 -13.33 11.44 4.83
CA HIS A 114 -11.89 11.70 4.73
C HIS A 114 -11.26 11.94 6.11
N THR A 115 -11.99 12.63 7.00
CA THR A 115 -11.55 12.83 8.39
C THR A 115 -11.37 11.50 9.12
N ALA A 116 -12.33 10.59 8.98
CA ALA A 116 -12.23 9.26 9.58
C ALA A 116 -11.09 8.43 8.96
N LEU A 117 -10.87 8.55 7.65
CA LEU A 117 -9.77 7.86 6.99
C LEU A 117 -8.43 8.34 7.54
N LYS A 118 -8.24 9.65 7.69
CA LYS A 118 -7.03 10.22 8.30
C LYS A 118 -6.81 9.68 9.71
N GLU A 119 -7.86 9.57 10.50
CA GLU A 119 -7.74 9.01 11.86
C GLU A 119 -7.34 7.54 11.82
N CYS A 120 -7.86 6.76 10.87
CA CYS A 120 -7.50 5.35 10.71
C CYS A 120 -6.01 5.14 10.40
N THR A 121 -5.33 6.13 9.81
CA THR A 121 -3.89 6.00 9.51
C THR A 121 -3.04 5.86 10.76
N ARG A 122 -3.53 6.29 11.91
CA ARG A 122 -2.84 6.12 13.21
C ARG A 122 -2.68 4.66 13.60
N GLN A 123 -3.57 3.81 13.11
CA GLN A 123 -3.57 2.37 13.41
C GLN A 123 -2.94 1.55 12.30
N CYS A 124 -2.52 2.18 11.20
CA CYS A 124 -1.82 1.49 10.13
C CYS A 124 -0.37 1.21 10.51
N LYS A 125 0.17 0.10 10.03
CA LYS A 125 1.59 -0.24 10.25
C LYS A 125 2.51 0.70 9.50
N ALA A 126 2.06 1.22 8.37
CA ALA A 126 2.79 2.22 7.59
C ALA A 126 1.82 2.99 6.70
N VAL A 127 2.24 4.19 6.30
CA VAL A 127 1.59 4.97 5.24
C VAL A 127 2.60 5.16 4.12
N ILE A 128 2.25 4.68 2.94
CA ILE A 128 3.05 4.86 1.73
C ILE A 128 2.60 6.16 1.07
N ARG A 129 3.49 7.16 1.05
CA ARG A 129 3.23 8.43 0.39
C ARG A 129 3.63 8.33 -1.07
N THR A 130 2.71 8.63 -1.98
CA THR A 130 2.98 8.70 -3.41
C THR A 130 3.13 10.14 -3.87
N GLY A 131 3.45 10.33 -5.15
CA GLY A 131 3.47 11.65 -5.77
C GLY A 131 2.11 12.10 -6.31
N GLU A 132 1.04 11.35 -6.05
CA GLU A 132 -0.30 11.63 -6.59
C GLU A 132 -0.78 13.03 -6.21
N THR A 133 -1.24 13.78 -7.22
CA THR A 133 -1.72 15.16 -7.03
C THR A 133 -3.24 15.31 -7.14
N THR A 134 -3.95 14.24 -7.49
CA THR A 134 -5.42 14.29 -7.53
C THR A 134 -6.01 14.07 -6.13
N PRO A 135 -7.16 14.69 -5.83
CA PRO A 135 -7.68 14.70 -4.47
C PRO A 135 -8.25 13.35 -4.05
N TYR A 136 -8.19 13.09 -2.76
CA TYR A 136 -8.79 11.91 -2.12
C TYR A 136 -8.31 10.56 -2.69
N ALA A 137 -7.15 10.53 -3.34
CA ALA A 137 -6.52 9.29 -3.79
C ALA A 137 -5.77 8.65 -2.62
N ASN A 138 -6.56 8.10 -1.69
CA ASN A 138 -6.08 7.50 -0.45
C ASN A 138 -6.86 6.21 -0.19
N ILE A 139 -6.15 5.17 0.22
CA ILE A 139 -6.76 3.88 0.49
C ILE A 139 -6.11 3.23 1.71
N ILE A 140 -6.91 2.54 2.50
CA ILE A 140 -6.39 1.66 3.55
C ILE A 140 -6.64 0.23 3.11
N LEU A 141 -5.60 -0.59 3.16
CA LEU A 141 -5.62 -2.00 2.79
C LEU A 141 -5.52 -2.84 4.05
N GLN A 142 -6.49 -3.72 4.27
CA GLN A 142 -6.49 -4.65 5.40
C GLN A 142 -6.06 -6.03 4.94
N ALA A 143 -5.05 -6.58 5.62
CA ALA A 143 -4.48 -7.87 5.29
C ALA A 143 -5.41 -9.02 5.63
N GLY A 144 -5.57 -9.95 4.70
CA GLY A 144 -6.25 -11.22 4.90
C GLY A 144 -5.26 -12.38 5.04
N CYS A 145 -5.79 -13.56 5.32
CA CYS A 145 -5.02 -14.80 5.35
C CYS A 145 -5.17 -15.57 4.05
N ILE A 146 -4.07 -16.18 3.58
CA ILE A 146 -4.10 -16.97 2.35
C ILE A 146 -4.85 -18.29 2.51
N PHE A 147 -5.05 -18.73 3.73
CA PHE A 147 -5.73 -19.99 4.06
C PHE A 147 -7.18 -19.80 4.53
N SER A 148 -7.71 -18.61 4.41
CA SER A 148 -9.10 -18.30 4.80
C SER A 148 -9.97 -18.00 3.60
#